data_30f15121a2ee27570ac80d061dd55838
#
_entry.id   30f15121a2ee27570ac80d061dd55838
#
_cell.length_a   1.000
_cell.length_b   1.000
_cell.length_c   1.000
_cell.angle_alpha   90.00
_cell.angle_beta   90.00
_cell.angle_gamma   90.00
#
_symmetry.space_group_name_H-M   'P 1'
#
loop_
_entity.id
_entity.type
_entity.pdbx_description
1 polymer ?
#
loop_
_entity_poly.entity_id
_entity_poly.type
_entity_poly.pdbx_seq_one_letter_code
_entity_poly.pdbx_strand_id
1 'polypeptide(L)'
;MLAEERFALILNLLAEKRTATVQELCEALNASESTIRRDLTELARQGRLNKVHGGATLPDGQFLADEPTMAAKEALAVGQKRSIAQAAADLIRAEDFIYIDAGTTTLAMVRALSGPALEAHYVTNGIAHARLLAQKSCHVCVPGGLLRPRTEAIIGAAAITALQQFNFTKAFIGANGVAMNVGFTTPDPEEAAVKAAAVRRARETWYLVDDSKFGRVYPAVIGEIYSGAILTNRCPDPKYRQLTLVKETEQ
;
A
#
# COMPACT_ATOMS: atom_id res chain seq x y z
N MET A 1 -26.86 7.90 -9.92
CA MET A 1 -25.41 8.12 -9.68
C MET A 1 -24.97 9.39 -10.40
N LEU A 2 -24.33 10.31 -9.68
CA LEU A 2 -23.81 11.55 -10.25
C LEU A 2 -22.61 11.27 -11.17
N ALA A 3 -22.30 12.19 -12.10
CA ALA A 3 -21.19 11.98 -13.05
C ALA A 3 -19.83 11.87 -12.33
N GLU A 4 -19.58 12.69 -11.31
CA GLU A 4 -18.34 12.66 -10.53
C GLU A 4 -18.16 11.34 -9.77
N GLU A 5 -19.24 10.78 -9.23
CA GLU A 5 -19.22 9.47 -8.57
C GLU A 5 -18.85 8.35 -9.57
N ARG A 6 -19.42 8.40 -10.79
CA ARG A 6 -19.07 7.44 -11.84
C ARG A 6 -17.62 7.60 -12.29
N PHE A 7 -17.13 8.83 -12.44
CA PHE A 7 -15.73 9.09 -12.78
C PHE A 7 -14.78 8.47 -11.75
N ALA A 8 -15.06 8.66 -10.47
CA ALA A 8 -14.26 8.04 -9.41
C ALA A 8 -14.27 6.51 -9.50
N LEU A 9 -15.43 5.91 -9.74
CA LEU A 9 -15.55 4.44 -9.87
C LEU A 9 -14.87 3.91 -11.13
N ILE A 10 -14.98 4.60 -12.28
CA ILE A 10 -14.25 4.23 -13.51
C ILE A 10 -12.73 4.24 -13.26
N LEU A 11 -12.22 5.30 -12.64
CA LEU A 11 -10.79 5.40 -12.36
C LEU A 11 -10.31 4.39 -11.33
N ASN A 12 -11.14 4.05 -10.33
CA ASN A 12 -10.83 2.98 -9.39
C ASN A 12 -10.76 1.61 -10.07
N LEU A 13 -11.71 1.29 -10.94
CA LEU A 13 -11.69 0.04 -11.73
C LEU A 13 -10.47 -0.04 -12.66
N LEU A 14 -10.12 1.08 -13.30
CA LEU A 14 -8.91 1.16 -14.13
C LEU A 14 -7.63 1.10 -13.27
N ALA A 15 -7.67 1.63 -12.05
CA ALA A 15 -6.56 1.51 -11.10
C ALA A 15 -6.34 0.07 -10.65
N GLU A 16 -7.41 -0.72 -10.52
CA GLU A 16 -7.32 -2.14 -10.16
C GLU A 16 -6.88 -3.02 -11.34
N LYS A 17 -7.55 -2.86 -12.51
CA LYS A 17 -7.40 -3.77 -13.64
C LYS A 17 -6.40 -3.29 -14.71
N ARG A 18 -5.89 -2.06 -14.62
CA ARG A 18 -5.11 -1.31 -15.61
C ARG A 18 -5.85 -1.02 -16.92
N THR A 19 -6.71 -1.91 -17.35
CA THR A 19 -7.56 -1.79 -18.54
C THR A 19 -8.98 -2.21 -18.18
N ALA A 20 -9.96 -1.57 -18.79
CA ALA A 20 -11.34 -2.01 -18.71
C ALA A 20 -12.04 -1.76 -20.04
N THR A 21 -12.84 -2.73 -20.48
CA THR A 21 -13.70 -2.59 -21.64
C THR A 21 -14.94 -1.76 -21.30
N VAL A 22 -15.56 -1.16 -22.32
CA VAL A 22 -16.82 -0.43 -22.13
C VAL A 22 -17.89 -1.35 -21.54
N GLN A 23 -17.93 -2.62 -21.96
CA GLN A 23 -18.89 -3.61 -21.45
C GLN A 23 -18.70 -3.88 -19.95
N GLU A 24 -17.45 -4.14 -19.49
CA GLU A 24 -17.15 -4.33 -18.07
C GLU A 24 -17.54 -3.12 -17.22
N LEU A 25 -17.29 -1.90 -17.76
CA LEU A 25 -17.68 -0.67 -17.08
C LEU A 25 -19.19 -0.49 -17.02
N CYS A 26 -19.93 -0.86 -18.08
CA CYS A 26 -21.40 -0.84 -18.08
C CYS A 26 -21.97 -1.77 -17.02
N GLU A 27 -21.46 -2.99 -16.93
CA GLU A 27 -21.88 -4.00 -15.96
C GLU A 27 -21.56 -3.57 -14.52
N ALA A 28 -20.33 -3.13 -14.27
CA ALA A 28 -19.87 -2.74 -12.94
C ALA A 28 -20.58 -1.50 -12.39
N LEU A 29 -20.96 -0.56 -13.27
CA LEU A 29 -21.54 0.73 -12.87
C LEU A 29 -23.06 0.81 -13.12
N ASN A 30 -23.65 -0.25 -13.66
CA ASN A 30 -25.04 -0.30 -14.07
C ASN A 30 -25.44 0.94 -14.91
N ALA A 31 -24.63 1.27 -15.91
CA ALA A 31 -24.78 2.44 -16.76
C ALA A 31 -24.83 2.05 -18.25
N SER A 32 -25.52 2.86 -19.06
CA SER A 32 -25.59 2.62 -20.51
C SER A 32 -24.25 2.83 -21.20
N GLU A 33 -24.03 2.13 -22.30
CA GLU A 33 -22.81 2.26 -23.11
C GLU A 33 -22.56 3.70 -23.58
N SER A 34 -23.62 4.43 -23.95
CA SER A 34 -23.52 5.83 -24.34
C SER A 34 -23.05 6.74 -23.20
N THR A 35 -23.48 6.45 -21.96
CA THR A 35 -23.05 7.16 -20.77
C THR A 35 -21.58 6.89 -20.49
N ILE A 36 -21.18 5.62 -20.46
CA ILE A 36 -19.77 5.23 -20.24
C ILE A 36 -18.86 5.81 -21.31
N ARG A 37 -19.22 5.75 -22.59
CA ARG A 37 -18.39 6.33 -23.68
C ARG A 37 -18.22 7.84 -23.54
N ARG A 38 -19.25 8.56 -23.05
CA ARG A 38 -19.16 10.01 -22.77
C ARG A 38 -18.25 10.27 -21.57
N ASP A 39 -18.40 9.51 -20.50
CA ASP A 39 -17.57 9.63 -19.28
C ASP A 39 -16.10 9.34 -19.59
N LEU A 40 -15.80 8.29 -20.37
CA LEU A 40 -14.45 7.99 -20.82
C LEU A 40 -13.86 9.10 -21.70
N THR A 41 -14.68 9.74 -22.54
CA THR A 41 -14.23 10.85 -23.38
C THR A 41 -13.90 12.08 -22.54
N GLU A 42 -14.70 12.39 -21.53
CA GLU A 42 -14.45 13.51 -20.62
C GLU A 42 -13.21 13.27 -19.75
N LEU A 43 -13.07 12.07 -19.17
CA LEU A 43 -11.89 11.68 -18.41
C LEU A 43 -10.60 11.68 -19.26
N ALA A 44 -10.69 11.27 -20.52
CA ALA A 44 -9.57 11.35 -21.45
C ALA A 44 -9.20 12.79 -21.78
N ARG A 45 -10.19 13.68 -21.96
CA ARG A 45 -9.98 15.13 -22.17
C ARG A 45 -9.29 15.77 -20.95
N GLN A 46 -9.59 15.29 -19.75
CA GLN A 46 -8.93 15.69 -18.50
C GLN A 46 -7.53 15.06 -18.31
N GLY A 47 -7.10 14.19 -19.24
CA GLY A 47 -5.82 13.48 -19.14
C GLY A 47 -5.79 12.40 -18.05
N ARG A 48 -6.94 12.00 -17.49
CA ARG A 48 -7.04 11.05 -16.38
C ARG A 48 -7.04 9.58 -16.81
N LEU A 49 -7.25 9.31 -18.09
CA LEU A 49 -7.16 7.98 -18.72
C LEU A 49 -6.82 8.10 -20.20
N ASN A 50 -6.35 7.01 -20.80
CA ASN A 50 -6.23 6.86 -22.25
C ASN A 50 -7.42 6.04 -22.78
N LYS A 51 -8.15 6.62 -23.75
CA LYS A 51 -9.22 5.92 -24.44
C LYS A 51 -8.59 5.01 -25.50
N VAL A 52 -8.93 3.72 -25.47
CA VAL A 52 -8.50 2.72 -26.46
C VAL A 52 -9.71 2.15 -27.19
N HIS A 53 -9.46 1.36 -28.26
CA HIS A 53 -10.56 0.74 -29.00
C HIS A 53 -11.34 -0.22 -28.10
N GLY A 54 -12.62 0.11 -27.84
CA GLY A 54 -13.51 -0.72 -26.99
C GLY A 54 -13.38 -0.52 -25.48
N GLY A 55 -12.56 0.44 -24.98
CA GLY A 55 -12.38 0.63 -23.55
C GLY A 55 -11.49 1.80 -23.17
N ALA A 56 -10.86 1.68 -22.01
CA ALA A 56 -9.90 2.64 -21.51
C ALA A 56 -8.75 1.96 -20.75
N THR A 57 -7.61 2.65 -20.70
CA THR A 57 -6.43 2.29 -19.89
C THR A 57 -6.01 3.50 -19.07
N LEU A 58 -5.33 3.27 -17.95
CA LEU A 58 -4.57 4.37 -17.35
C LEU A 58 -3.40 4.73 -18.26
N PRO A 59 -3.05 6.02 -18.39
CA PRO A 59 -1.85 6.44 -19.09
C PRO A 59 -0.60 5.79 -18.47
N ASP A 60 0.30 5.26 -19.29
CA ASP A 60 1.58 4.76 -18.83
C ASP A 60 2.37 5.91 -18.17
N GLY A 61 2.75 5.74 -16.91
CA GLY A 61 3.55 6.72 -16.17
C GLY A 61 2.77 7.87 -15.51
N GLN A 62 1.44 7.85 -15.43
CA GLN A 62 0.73 8.84 -14.64
C GLN A 62 1.02 8.66 -13.14
N PHE A 63 1.55 9.73 -12.55
CA PHE A 63 1.60 9.89 -11.10
C PHE A 63 0.17 9.92 -10.56
N LEU A 64 -0.24 8.86 -9.89
CA LEU A 64 -1.53 8.78 -9.22
C LEU A 64 -1.46 9.67 -7.96
N ALA A 65 -1.96 10.90 -8.06
CA ALA A 65 -1.89 11.87 -6.96
C ALA A 65 -2.93 11.60 -5.86
N ASP A 66 -3.99 10.86 -6.16
CA ASP A 66 -5.11 10.67 -5.25
C ASP A 66 -4.96 9.40 -4.41
N GLU A 67 -4.88 9.57 -3.10
CA GLU A 67 -4.82 8.50 -2.14
C GLU A 67 -6.20 8.21 -1.55
N PRO A 68 -6.76 6.99 -1.72
CA PRO A 68 -8.00 6.60 -1.05
C PRO A 68 -7.85 6.63 0.48
N THR A 69 -8.95 6.91 1.20
CA THR A 69 -8.96 6.84 2.67
C THR A 69 -8.63 5.44 3.19
N MET A 70 -8.24 5.32 4.47
CA MET A 70 -8.01 4.01 5.11
C MET A 70 -9.22 3.09 4.95
N ALA A 71 -10.44 3.57 5.21
CA ALA A 71 -11.67 2.78 5.07
C ALA A 71 -11.88 2.26 3.64
N ALA A 72 -11.67 3.11 2.62
CA ALA A 72 -11.76 2.69 1.23
C ALA A 72 -10.69 1.66 0.86
N LYS A 73 -9.45 1.84 1.34
CA LYS A 73 -8.36 0.87 1.13
C LYS A 73 -8.62 -0.46 1.84
N GLU A 74 -9.24 -0.48 3.03
CA GLU A 74 -9.54 -1.72 3.75
C GLU A 74 -10.49 -2.63 2.97
N ALA A 75 -11.46 -2.05 2.25
CA ALA A 75 -12.41 -2.80 1.43
C ALA A 75 -11.80 -3.42 0.16
N LEU A 76 -10.61 -2.96 -0.26
CA LEU A 76 -9.95 -3.44 -1.48
C LEU A 76 -9.01 -4.60 -1.20
N ALA A 77 -8.96 -5.60 -2.10
CA ALA A 77 -8.02 -6.72 -2.08
C ALA A 77 -7.95 -7.45 -0.71
N VAL A 78 -9.12 -7.67 -0.08
CA VAL A 78 -9.21 -8.20 1.29
C VAL A 78 -8.55 -9.58 1.42
N GLY A 79 -8.79 -10.48 0.47
CA GLY A 79 -8.20 -11.83 0.45
C GLY A 79 -6.68 -11.77 0.33
N GLN A 80 -6.17 -10.98 -0.62
CA GLN A 80 -4.74 -10.80 -0.85
C GLN A 80 -4.04 -10.21 0.38
N LYS A 81 -4.62 -9.16 0.98
CA LYS A 81 -4.07 -8.57 2.21
C LYS A 81 -4.05 -9.56 3.36
N ARG A 82 -5.07 -10.42 3.49
CA ARG A 82 -5.14 -11.42 4.54
C ARG A 82 -4.02 -12.47 4.39
N SER A 83 -3.78 -12.98 3.19
CA SER A 83 -2.70 -13.95 2.96
C SER A 83 -1.32 -13.32 3.19
N ILE A 84 -1.08 -12.10 2.69
CA ILE A 84 0.17 -11.35 2.94
C ILE A 84 0.35 -11.08 4.44
N ALA A 85 -0.70 -10.66 5.12
CA ALA A 85 -0.71 -10.36 6.54
C ALA A 85 -0.32 -11.56 7.41
N GLN A 86 -0.90 -12.73 7.11
CA GLN A 86 -0.56 -13.96 7.82
C GLN A 86 0.90 -14.35 7.60
N ALA A 87 1.35 -14.37 6.36
CA ALA A 87 2.73 -14.70 6.03
C ALA A 87 3.75 -13.70 6.63
N ALA A 88 3.37 -12.42 6.79
CA ALA A 88 4.18 -11.42 7.47
C ALA A 88 4.23 -11.66 9.00
N ALA A 89 3.10 -11.98 9.62
CA ALA A 89 3.04 -12.29 11.05
C ALA A 89 3.89 -13.52 11.40
N ASP A 90 3.93 -14.53 10.53
CA ASP A 90 4.72 -15.75 10.70
C ASP A 90 6.24 -15.53 10.61
N LEU A 91 6.70 -14.36 10.14
CA LEU A 91 8.11 -13.99 10.14
C LEU A 91 8.59 -13.43 11.48
N ILE A 92 7.69 -13.16 12.41
CA ILE A 92 8.00 -12.48 13.67
C ILE A 92 8.32 -13.51 14.75
N ARG A 93 9.38 -13.22 15.52
CA ARG A 93 9.83 -13.99 16.66
C ARG A 93 9.67 -13.19 17.96
N ALA A 94 9.64 -13.87 19.09
CA ALA A 94 9.46 -13.24 20.39
C ALA A 94 10.51 -12.17 20.72
N GLU A 95 11.77 -12.41 20.31
CA GLU A 95 12.90 -11.52 20.56
C GLU A 95 13.02 -10.33 19.57
N ASP A 96 12.11 -10.21 18.60
CA ASP A 96 12.19 -9.17 17.59
C ASP A 96 11.83 -7.77 18.14
N PHE A 97 12.50 -6.77 17.61
CA PHE A 97 12.16 -5.36 17.75
C PHE A 97 11.70 -4.82 16.40
N ILE A 98 10.41 -4.57 16.26
CA ILE A 98 9.71 -4.45 14.99
C ILE A 98 9.22 -3.03 14.75
N TYR A 99 9.43 -2.52 13.53
CA TYR A 99 8.68 -1.38 13.04
C TYR A 99 7.51 -1.84 12.15
N ILE A 100 6.32 -1.30 12.41
CA ILE A 100 5.11 -1.51 11.60
C ILE A 100 4.61 -0.17 11.09
N ASP A 101 4.60 -0.01 9.76
CA ASP A 101 4.10 1.18 9.08
C ASP A 101 2.56 1.28 9.11
N ALA A 102 2.05 2.52 9.09
CA ALA A 102 0.63 2.77 8.96
C ALA A 102 0.12 2.40 7.56
N GLY A 103 -0.78 1.41 7.48
CA GLY A 103 -1.35 0.96 6.22
C GLY A 103 -2.35 -0.18 6.41
N THR A 104 -3.20 -0.43 5.43
CA THR A 104 -4.26 -1.44 5.57
C THR A 104 -3.74 -2.88 5.55
N THR A 105 -2.68 -3.16 4.80
CA THR A 105 -2.05 -4.50 4.78
C THR A 105 -1.28 -4.77 6.07
N THR A 106 -0.56 -3.77 6.57
CA THR A 106 0.15 -3.86 7.86
C THR A 106 -0.83 -3.90 9.04
N LEU A 107 -1.99 -3.23 8.95
CA LEU A 107 -3.04 -3.36 9.96
C LEU A 107 -3.65 -4.77 9.96
N ALA A 108 -3.84 -5.37 8.78
CA ALA A 108 -4.26 -6.77 8.68
C ALA A 108 -3.22 -7.72 9.31
N MET A 109 -1.91 -7.43 9.16
CA MET A 109 -0.84 -8.18 9.82
C MET A 109 -0.95 -8.07 11.36
N VAL A 110 -1.19 -6.88 11.90
CA VAL A 110 -1.40 -6.73 13.36
C VAL A 110 -2.60 -7.54 13.83
N ARG A 111 -3.67 -7.63 13.05
CA ARG A 111 -4.84 -8.49 13.37
C ARG A 111 -4.44 -9.98 13.42
N ALA A 112 -3.55 -10.41 12.53
CA ALA A 112 -3.10 -11.80 12.41
C ALA A 112 -2.05 -12.22 13.46
N LEU A 113 -1.44 -11.29 14.20
CA LEU A 113 -0.43 -11.61 15.22
C LEU A 113 -0.96 -12.59 16.26
N SER A 114 -0.19 -13.64 16.52
CA SER A 114 -0.49 -14.68 17.51
C SER A 114 0.78 -15.36 18.01
N GLY A 115 0.68 -16.15 19.09
CA GLY A 115 1.79 -16.91 19.63
C GLY A 115 3.02 -16.05 19.96
N PRO A 116 4.25 -16.48 19.57
CA PRO A 116 5.49 -15.77 19.90
C PRO A 116 5.54 -14.32 19.39
N ALA A 117 4.82 -13.98 18.32
CA ALA A 117 4.74 -12.62 17.83
C ALA A 117 4.09 -11.63 18.82
N LEU A 118 3.30 -12.10 19.79
CA LEU A 118 2.71 -11.22 20.80
C LEU A 118 3.73 -10.74 21.84
N GLU A 119 4.86 -11.43 21.98
CA GLU A 119 5.92 -11.12 22.92
C GLU A 119 6.95 -10.11 22.37
N ALA A 120 6.98 -9.92 21.05
CA ALA A 120 7.87 -8.98 20.39
C ALA A 120 7.60 -7.52 20.78
N HIS A 121 8.59 -6.66 20.58
CA HIS A 121 8.48 -5.22 20.82
C HIS A 121 8.15 -4.49 19.51
N TYR A 122 7.20 -3.58 19.57
CA TYR A 122 6.69 -2.89 18.40
C TYR A 122 6.85 -1.38 18.48
N VAL A 123 7.23 -0.78 17.35
CA VAL A 123 7.11 0.65 17.09
C VAL A 123 6.22 0.83 15.88
N THR A 124 5.22 1.69 15.95
CA THR A 124 4.34 1.97 14.82
C THR A 124 3.95 3.43 14.77
N ASN A 125 3.91 4.00 13.58
CA ASN A 125 3.36 5.34 13.34
C ASN A 125 1.85 5.34 13.05
N GLY A 126 1.18 4.17 13.05
CA GLY A 126 -0.25 4.04 12.80
C GLY A 126 -1.07 4.01 14.09
N ILE A 127 -2.04 4.94 14.23
CA ILE A 127 -2.90 5.02 15.44
C ILE A 127 -3.75 3.76 15.61
N ALA A 128 -4.39 3.29 14.52
CA ALA A 128 -5.17 2.06 14.56
C ALA A 128 -4.31 0.83 14.92
N HIS A 129 -3.06 0.78 14.41
CA HIS A 129 -2.09 -0.27 14.71
C HIS A 129 -1.70 -0.26 16.18
N ALA A 130 -1.34 0.90 16.72
CA ALA A 130 -0.96 1.06 18.13
C ALA A 130 -2.08 0.62 19.08
N ARG A 131 -3.32 1.07 18.79
CA ARG A 131 -4.49 0.66 19.55
C ARG A 131 -4.69 -0.85 19.54
N LEU A 132 -4.58 -1.49 18.39
CA LEU A 132 -4.79 -2.92 18.26
C LEU A 132 -3.66 -3.73 18.91
N LEU A 133 -2.40 -3.30 18.79
CA LEU A 133 -1.26 -3.91 19.50
C LEU A 133 -1.44 -3.83 21.03
N ALA A 134 -1.86 -2.67 21.54
CA ALA A 134 -2.15 -2.50 22.96
C ALA A 134 -3.30 -3.40 23.44
N GLN A 135 -4.37 -3.56 22.65
CA GLN A 135 -5.47 -4.49 22.95
C GLN A 135 -5.00 -5.96 23.00
N LYS A 136 -3.97 -6.32 22.22
CA LYS A 136 -3.33 -7.64 22.25
C LYS A 136 -2.27 -7.77 23.36
N SER A 137 -2.13 -6.76 24.23
CA SER A 137 -1.12 -6.71 25.29
C SER A 137 0.33 -6.75 24.81
N CYS A 138 0.59 -6.37 23.54
CA CYS A 138 1.94 -6.25 23.03
C CYS A 138 2.65 -5.00 23.58
N HIS A 139 3.97 -5.08 23.70
CA HIS A 139 4.79 -3.89 24.00
C HIS A 139 4.84 -2.98 22.74
N VAL A 140 4.22 -1.82 22.81
CA VAL A 140 4.13 -0.89 21.68
C VAL A 140 4.59 0.51 22.06
N CYS A 141 5.43 1.09 21.19
CA CYS A 141 5.87 2.48 21.24
C CYS A 141 5.32 3.22 20.01
N VAL A 142 4.89 4.47 20.22
CA VAL A 142 4.38 5.35 19.15
C VAL A 142 5.26 6.58 19.09
N PRO A 143 5.90 6.90 17.95
CA PRO A 143 6.66 8.14 17.81
C PRO A 143 5.73 9.35 17.90
N GLY A 144 6.20 10.42 18.51
CA GLY A 144 5.50 11.71 18.48
C GLY A 144 5.48 12.29 17.07
N GLY A 145 4.57 13.23 16.80
CA GLY A 145 4.50 13.88 15.49
C GLY A 145 3.13 14.44 15.16
N LEU A 146 2.92 14.76 13.88
CA LEU A 146 1.65 15.26 13.37
C LEU A 146 0.79 14.08 12.91
N LEU A 147 -0.47 14.03 13.34
CA LEU A 147 -1.44 13.04 12.88
C LEU A 147 -2.01 13.46 11.52
N ARG A 148 -1.88 12.61 10.51
CA ARG A 148 -2.54 12.74 9.22
C ARG A 148 -3.90 12.04 9.26
N PRO A 149 -5.03 12.79 9.23
CA PRO A 149 -6.35 12.18 9.43
C PRO A 149 -6.75 11.14 8.37
N ARG A 150 -6.32 11.34 7.10
CA ARG A 150 -6.70 10.49 5.96
C ARG A 150 -6.18 9.06 6.08
N THR A 151 -4.98 8.90 6.64
CA THR A 151 -4.26 7.61 6.75
C THR A 151 -4.07 7.16 8.20
N GLU A 152 -4.49 7.99 9.16
CA GLU A 152 -4.29 7.77 10.61
C GLU A 152 -2.82 7.51 10.96
N ALA A 153 -1.91 8.12 10.19
CA ALA A 153 -0.47 7.98 10.33
C ALA A 153 0.13 9.19 11.05
N ILE A 154 1.08 8.93 11.95
CA ILE A 154 1.93 9.97 12.54
C ILE A 154 3.07 10.24 11.57
N ILE A 155 3.26 11.52 11.22
CA ILE A 155 4.23 12.01 10.23
C ILE A 155 5.03 13.20 10.78
N GLY A 156 5.96 13.71 9.98
CA GLY A 156 6.72 14.91 10.24
C GLY A 156 8.07 14.67 10.92
N ALA A 157 8.83 15.75 11.11
CA ALA A 157 10.22 15.72 11.60
C ALA A 157 10.36 15.07 12.98
N ALA A 158 9.40 15.27 13.88
CA ALA A 158 9.43 14.67 15.20
C ALA A 158 9.36 13.13 15.13
N ALA A 159 8.50 12.58 14.27
CA ALA A 159 8.41 11.14 14.05
C ALA A 159 9.72 10.58 13.48
N ILE A 160 10.30 11.25 12.48
CA ILE A 160 11.58 10.85 11.87
C ILE A 160 12.69 10.86 12.92
N THR A 161 12.79 11.91 13.73
CA THR A 161 13.81 12.02 14.79
C THR A 161 13.66 10.93 15.85
N ALA A 162 12.42 10.63 16.25
CA ALA A 162 12.16 9.55 17.19
C ALA A 162 12.59 8.18 16.63
N LEU A 163 12.32 7.90 15.35
CA LEU A 163 12.71 6.64 14.71
C LEU A 163 14.24 6.47 14.60
N GLN A 164 15.00 7.56 14.53
CA GLN A 164 16.47 7.49 14.50
C GLN A 164 17.09 6.92 15.80
N GLN A 165 16.34 6.92 16.90
CA GLN A 165 16.79 6.38 18.19
C GLN A 165 16.68 4.86 18.29
N PHE A 166 16.04 4.20 17.33
CA PHE A 166 15.81 2.77 17.31
C PHE A 166 16.68 2.04 16.29
N ASN A 167 16.90 0.74 16.53
CA ASN A 167 17.43 -0.21 15.55
C ASN A 167 16.46 -1.38 15.51
N PHE A 168 15.81 -1.56 14.38
CA PHE A 168 14.80 -2.62 14.21
C PHE A 168 15.43 -3.91 13.70
N THR A 169 15.00 -5.05 14.23
CA THR A 169 15.34 -6.35 13.61
C THR A 169 14.61 -6.48 12.28
N LYS A 170 13.33 -6.07 12.24
CA LYS A 170 12.51 -6.08 11.02
C LYS A 170 11.65 -4.83 10.92
N ALA A 171 11.43 -4.36 9.69
CA ALA A 171 10.43 -3.35 9.38
C ALA A 171 9.44 -3.90 8.36
N PHE A 172 8.14 -3.73 8.63
CA PHE A 172 7.06 -4.07 7.72
C PHE A 172 6.44 -2.79 7.17
N ILE A 173 6.61 -2.56 5.88
CA ILE A 173 6.31 -1.30 5.20
C ILE A 173 5.23 -1.52 4.14
N GLY A 174 4.18 -0.69 4.16
CA GLY A 174 3.22 -0.61 3.07
C GLY A 174 3.72 0.31 1.96
N ALA A 175 3.44 -0.05 0.70
CA ALA A 175 3.66 0.83 -0.45
C ALA A 175 2.42 0.89 -1.33
N ASN A 176 2.23 2.03 -2.01
CA ASN A 176 1.13 2.21 -2.96
C ASN A 176 1.51 1.74 -4.36
N GLY A 177 2.80 1.78 -4.68
CA GLY A 177 3.35 1.30 -5.94
C GLY A 177 4.74 0.71 -5.79
N VAL A 178 5.09 -0.23 -6.67
CA VAL A 178 6.41 -0.80 -6.82
C VAL A 178 6.77 -0.95 -8.30
N ALA A 179 7.90 -0.39 -8.70
CA ALA A 179 8.41 -0.44 -10.08
C ALA A 179 9.90 -0.74 -10.09
N MET A 180 10.37 -1.50 -11.09
CA MET A 180 11.74 -2.00 -11.16
C MET A 180 12.80 -0.90 -11.17
N ASN A 181 12.50 0.20 -11.86
CA ASN A 181 13.40 1.34 -12.08
C ASN A 181 13.20 2.50 -11.10
N VAL A 182 12.18 2.47 -10.26
CA VAL A 182 11.85 3.54 -9.31
C VAL A 182 11.89 3.06 -7.87
N GLY A 183 11.62 1.77 -7.64
CA GLY A 183 11.48 1.20 -6.31
C GLY A 183 10.06 1.32 -5.74
N PHE A 184 9.96 1.54 -4.44
CA PHE A 184 8.71 1.61 -3.68
C PHE A 184 8.25 3.05 -3.52
N THR A 185 6.97 3.30 -3.81
CA THR A 185 6.41 4.65 -3.87
C THR A 185 5.09 4.79 -3.11
N THR A 186 4.78 6.03 -2.71
CA THR A 186 3.55 6.44 -2.04
C THR A 186 3.13 7.83 -2.52
N PRO A 187 1.86 8.24 -2.42
CA PRO A 187 1.43 9.57 -2.84
C PRO A 187 2.05 10.72 -2.03
N ASP A 188 2.25 10.52 -0.74
CA ASP A 188 2.59 11.58 0.19
C ASP A 188 4.08 11.60 0.57
N PRO A 189 4.79 12.75 0.39
CA PRO A 189 6.21 12.86 0.71
C PRO A 189 6.54 12.74 2.20
N GLU A 190 5.66 13.21 3.09
CA GLU A 190 5.90 13.12 4.53
C GLU A 190 5.75 11.67 5.03
N GLU A 191 4.77 10.93 4.50
CA GLU A 191 4.68 9.49 4.76
C GLU A 191 5.88 8.75 4.19
N ALA A 192 6.31 9.07 2.96
CA ALA A 192 7.51 8.48 2.37
C ALA A 192 8.75 8.70 3.24
N ALA A 193 8.92 9.91 3.79
CA ALA A 193 10.05 10.26 4.65
C ALA A 193 10.07 9.44 5.96
N VAL A 194 8.92 9.23 6.60
CA VAL A 194 8.81 8.39 7.81
C VAL A 194 9.11 6.92 7.49
N LYS A 195 8.53 6.38 6.40
CA LYS A 195 8.81 5.01 5.93
C LYS A 195 10.30 4.82 5.63
N ALA A 196 10.90 5.74 4.89
CA ALA A 196 12.33 5.71 4.58
C ALA A 196 13.21 5.79 5.83
N ALA A 197 12.80 6.56 6.86
CA ALA A 197 13.52 6.62 8.12
C ALA A 197 13.51 5.25 8.84
N ALA A 198 12.38 4.57 8.86
CA ALA A 198 12.26 3.23 9.43
C ALA A 198 13.08 2.19 8.65
N VAL A 199 13.01 2.21 7.32
CA VAL A 199 13.80 1.34 6.43
C VAL A 199 15.30 1.46 6.72
N ARG A 200 15.83 2.69 6.84
CA ARG A 200 17.26 2.92 7.16
C ARG A 200 17.68 2.40 8.53
N ARG A 201 16.74 2.16 9.44
CA ARG A 201 17.00 1.68 10.81
C ARG A 201 16.67 0.20 11.01
N ALA A 202 16.25 -0.49 9.95
CA ALA A 202 15.91 -1.90 9.99
C ALA A 202 17.03 -2.78 9.41
N ARG A 203 17.30 -3.90 10.07
CA ARG A 203 18.19 -4.94 9.56
C ARG A 203 17.57 -5.69 8.39
N GLU A 204 16.27 -5.97 8.47
CA GLU A 204 15.47 -6.58 7.41
C GLU A 204 14.25 -5.72 7.14
N THR A 205 13.98 -5.40 5.88
CA THR A 205 12.76 -4.68 5.47
C THR A 205 11.90 -5.58 4.60
N TRP A 206 10.62 -5.65 4.92
CA TRP A 206 9.60 -6.35 4.15
C TRP A 206 8.54 -5.36 3.66
N TYR A 207 8.44 -5.20 2.35
CA TYR A 207 7.37 -4.42 1.72
C TYR A 207 6.17 -5.32 1.48
N LEU A 208 5.04 -5.00 2.13
CA LEU A 208 3.79 -5.74 2.02
C LEU A 208 2.94 -5.14 0.92
N VAL A 209 2.96 -5.75 -0.26
CA VAL A 209 2.28 -5.23 -1.46
C VAL A 209 1.49 -6.34 -2.14
N ASP A 210 0.22 -6.08 -2.46
CA ASP A 210 -0.56 -6.97 -3.30
C ASP A 210 -0.19 -6.80 -4.78
N ASP A 211 -0.58 -7.76 -5.61
CA ASP A 211 -0.24 -7.82 -7.03
C ASP A 211 -0.71 -6.59 -7.82
N SER A 212 -1.73 -5.87 -7.35
CA SER A 212 -2.21 -4.64 -7.99
C SER A 212 -1.25 -3.46 -7.88
N LYS A 213 -0.23 -3.52 -7.01
CA LYS A 213 0.74 -2.43 -6.77
C LYS A 213 1.93 -2.46 -7.72
N PHE A 214 2.18 -3.60 -8.37
CA PHE A 214 3.30 -3.74 -9.28
C PHE A 214 3.14 -2.87 -10.53
N GLY A 215 4.25 -2.25 -10.95
CA GLY A 215 4.35 -1.34 -12.08
C GLY A 215 3.60 -0.01 -11.89
N ARG A 216 3.11 0.29 -10.68
CA ARG A 216 2.58 1.62 -10.33
C ARG A 216 3.68 2.50 -9.76
N VAL A 217 3.61 3.79 -10.08
CA VAL A 217 4.54 4.80 -9.58
C VAL A 217 3.74 5.97 -9.01
N TYR A 218 4.11 6.38 -7.80
CA TYR A 218 3.55 7.55 -7.11
C TYR A 218 4.63 8.60 -6.90
N PRO A 219 4.26 9.88 -6.62
CA PRO A 219 5.22 10.99 -6.58
C PRO A 219 6.36 10.86 -5.58
N ALA A 220 6.13 10.22 -4.43
CA ALA A 220 7.13 10.14 -3.37
C ALA A 220 7.76 8.75 -3.29
N VAL A 221 9.09 8.70 -3.35
CA VAL A 221 9.88 7.47 -3.23
C VAL A 221 10.11 7.14 -1.76
N ILE A 222 9.83 5.90 -1.38
CA ILE A 222 10.12 5.36 -0.04
C ILE A 222 11.55 4.80 -0.02
N GLY A 223 11.91 4.03 -1.04
CA GLY A 223 13.21 3.38 -1.17
C GLY A 223 13.36 2.71 -2.53
N GLU A 224 14.60 2.43 -2.89
CA GLU A 224 14.96 1.71 -4.11
C GLU A 224 14.45 0.26 -4.06
N ILE A 225 14.35 -0.40 -5.21
CA ILE A 225 13.82 -1.77 -5.31
C ILE A 225 14.61 -2.79 -4.44
N TYR A 226 15.88 -2.55 -4.23
CA TYR A 226 16.77 -3.39 -3.41
C TYR A 226 16.81 -2.98 -1.92
N SER A 227 16.04 -1.96 -1.51
CA SER A 227 15.98 -1.49 -0.12
C SER A 227 15.27 -2.44 0.84
N GLY A 228 14.65 -3.52 0.33
CA GLY A 228 14.02 -4.55 1.13
C GLY A 228 13.39 -5.64 0.27
N ALA A 229 12.97 -6.71 0.92
CA ALA A 229 12.27 -7.82 0.31
C ALA A 229 10.79 -7.48 0.05
N ILE A 230 10.19 -8.14 -0.92
CA ILE A 230 8.77 -8.03 -1.24
C ILE A 230 8.04 -9.26 -0.69
N LEU A 231 6.97 -9.03 0.06
CA LEU A 231 5.99 -10.05 0.41
C LEU A 231 4.66 -9.73 -0.29
N THR A 232 4.21 -10.64 -1.14
CA THR A 232 3.05 -10.44 -2.02
C THR A 232 2.20 -11.70 -2.15
N ASN A 233 0.92 -11.54 -2.51
CA ASN A 233 0.08 -12.68 -2.89
C ASN A 233 0.48 -13.29 -4.24
N ARG A 234 1.01 -12.47 -5.17
CA ARG A 234 1.47 -12.89 -6.49
C ARG A 234 2.42 -11.87 -7.08
N CYS A 235 3.53 -12.32 -7.65
CA CYS A 235 4.45 -11.49 -8.41
C CYS A 235 4.11 -11.57 -9.91
N PRO A 236 3.65 -10.48 -10.55
CA PRO A 236 3.19 -10.52 -11.94
C PRO A 236 4.33 -10.62 -12.96
N ASP A 237 5.56 -10.23 -12.62
CA ASP A 237 6.73 -10.31 -13.50
C ASP A 237 7.92 -10.91 -12.75
N PRO A 238 8.47 -12.06 -13.20
CA PRO A 238 9.59 -12.73 -12.56
C PRO A 238 10.88 -11.90 -12.53
N LYS A 239 11.00 -10.84 -13.32
CA LYS A 239 12.15 -9.93 -13.31
C LYS A 239 12.36 -9.25 -11.96
N TYR A 240 11.30 -9.04 -11.18
CA TYR A 240 11.43 -8.49 -9.82
C TYR A 240 12.32 -9.37 -8.94
N ARG A 241 12.31 -10.70 -9.12
CA ARG A 241 13.15 -11.65 -8.37
C ARG A 241 14.64 -11.55 -8.67
N GLN A 242 15.01 -10.88 -9.77
CA GLN A 242 16.41 -10.60 -10.13
C GLN A 242 16.94 -9.37 -9.40
N LEU A 243 16.05 -8.51 -8.90
CA LEU A 243 16.38 -7.24 -8.28
C LEU A 243 16.29 -7.28 -6.75
N THR A 244 15.39 -8.07 -6.20
CA THR A 244 15.21 -8.24 -4.76
C THR A 244 14.60 -9.60 -4.42
N LEU A 245 14.65 -9.98 -3.14
CA LEU A 245 13.94 -11.16 -2.65
C LEU A 245 12.42 -10.93 -2.77
N VAL A 246 11.73 -11.83 -3.45
CA VAL A 246 10.27 -11.84 -3.55
C VAL A 246 9.74 -13.13 -2.96
N LYS A 247 8.98 -13.01 -1.87
CA LYS A 247 8.25 -14.11 -1.26
C LYS A 247 6.77 -14.00 -1.63
N GLU A 248 6.24 -15.03 -2.25
CA GLU A 248 4.80 -15.14 -2.51
C GLU A 248 4.13 -15.93 -1.39
N THR A 249 2.89 -15.55 -1.08
CA THR A 249 2.08 -16.34 -0.16
C THR A 249 1.51 -17.55 -0.88
N GLU A 250 1.44 -18.69 -0.20
CA GLU A 250 0.74 -19.85 -0.72
C GLU A 250 -0.75 -19.52 -0.92
N GLN A 251 -1.31 -19.99 -2.04
CA GLN A 251 -2.73 -19.79 -2.37
C GLN A 251 -3.60 -20.74 -1.55
#